data_8ce0427e6c2c754627ffe51e2b5a74b4
#
_entry.id   8ce0427e6c2c754627ffe51e2b5a74b4
#
_cell.length_a   1.000
_cell.length_b   1.000
_cell.length_c   1.000
_cell.angle_alpha   90.00
_cell.angle_beta   90.00
_cell.angle_gamma   90.00
#
_symmetry.space_group_name_H-M   'P 1'
#
loop_
_entity.id
_entity.type
_entity.pdbx_description
1 polymer ?
#
loop_
_entity_poly.entity_id
_entity_poly.type
_entity_poly.pdbx_seq_one_letter_code
_entity_poly.pdbx_strand_id
1 'polypeptide(L)'
;MSNFETVLNALPDTINSEQEAAKLLTQFQPLRNMSFELKPDTIIFCDSKDLNTALEFYKGQEHCIRAFHVLGLKEEIKNKNVKIVPFTTFTKEDNIHCFFLPDLRPACTAYRNLSIALSKLNIQEYTIEAKSASKFYRRNSFIFINNMLQTAIDNYNALEDNLSRYTYLSLWKSRHLCNPNYIPIVPYDQYWHPLASAKENDLVCEGGPANGITTIDFCKKLRNKCDIIAFEPDPVYYTNAAATCKDYQNIRLIPKGLYDFTGTLYINTDNYVKVVKQKIKEEDFECSVTSIDDYFLNAKYDKVDFIKMDIEGAELNALMGAKQILQRDKPNLAICIYHNCIDFITIPEFLRKLDLGYKFYTGHHRPWYAETVIYATAR
;
A
#
# COMPACT_ATOMS: atom_id res chain seq x y z
N MET A 1 9.48 -3.30 28.91
CA MET A 1 9.09 -3.68 27.52
C MET A 1 7.87 -2.89 27.15
N SER A 2 7.84 -2.32 25.97
CA SER A 2 6.65 -1.61 25.51
C SER A 2 5.49 -2.61 25.32
N ASN A 3 4.25 -2.15 25.43
CA ASN A 3 3.07 -3.00 25.19
C ASN A 3 3.13 -3.65 23.79
N PHE A 4 3.83 -3.02 22.86
CA PHE A 4 4.05 -3.49 21.49
C PHE A 4 4.96 -4.73 21.43
N GLU A 5 6.11 -4.71 22.10
CA GLU A 5 7.01 -5.88 22.15
C GLU A 5 6.33 -7.09 22.80
N THR A 6 5.49 -6.87 23.81
CA THR A 6 4.71 -7.93 24.43
C THR A 6 3.74 -8.58 23.44
N VAL A 7 3.07 -7.78 22.60
CA VAL A 7 2.14 -8.31 21.56
C VAL A 7 2.90 -9.04 20.47
N LEU A 8 4.04 -8.51 20.00
CA LEU A 8 4.86 -9.18 18.99
C LEU A 8 5.35 -10.56 19.47
N ASN A 9 5.81 -10.64 20.72
CA ASN A 9 6.33 -11.88 21.29
C ASN A 9 5.25 -12.91 21.65
N ALA A 10 3.98 -12.50 21.68
CA ALA A 10 2.83 -13.39 21.91
C ALA A 10 2.27 -14.01 20.62
N LEU A 11 2.74 -13.60 19.46
CA LEU A 11 2.31 -14.18 18.18
C LEU A 11 2.90 -15.57 17.99
N PRO A 12 2.12 -16.55 17.49
CA PRO A 12 2.66 -17.84 17.14
C PRO A 12 3.58 -17.73 15.91
N ASP A 13 4.67 -18.49 15.92
CA ASP A 13 5.56 -18.60 14.76
C ASP A 13 4.87 -19.30 13.58
N THR A 14 3.94 -20.20 13.87
CA THR A 14 3.16 -20.95 12.89
C THR A 14 1.70 -21.06 13.31
N ILE A 15 0.82 -21.09 12.31
CA ILE A 15 -0.60 -21.44 12.45
C ILE A 15 -0.79 -22.80 11.80
N ASN A 16 -1.33 -23.78 12.54
CA ASN A 16 -1.38 -25.17 12.08
C ASN A 16 -2.74 -25.61 11.55
N SER A 17 -3.77 -24.80 11.72
CA SER A 17 -5.13 -25.09 11.24
C SER A 17 -5.97 -23.84 11.01
N GLU A 18 -7.04 -24.00 10.21
CA GLU A 18 -8.03 -22.95 10.00
C GLU A 18 -8.74 -22.54 11.31
N GLN A 19 -8.96 -23.47 12.21
CA GLN A 19 -9.57 -23.19 13.53
C GLN A 19 -8.65 -22.34 14.40
N GLU A 20 -7.34 -22.63 14.38
CA GLU A 20 -6.34 -21.81 15.06
C GLU A 20 -6.25 -20.40 14.46
N ALA A 21 -6.28 -20.28 13.13
CA ALA A 21 -6.33 -19.00 12.44
C ALA A 21 -7.59 -18.19 12.83
N ALA A 22 -8.76 -18.80 12.83
CA ALA A 22 -10.02 -18.16 13.23
C ALA A 22 -9.99 -17.70 14.69
N LYS A 23 -9.46 -18.54 15.60
CA LYS A 23 -9.28 -18.20 17.00
C LYS A 23 -8.32 -17.02 17.16
N LEU A 24 -7.17 -17.06 16.49
CA LEU A 24 -6.16 -16.01 16.53
C LEU A 24 -6.74 -14.68 16.00
N LEU A 25 -7.41 -14.69 14.85
CA LEU A 25 -8.06 -13.50 14.29
C LEU A 25 -9.12 -12.92 15.23
N THR A 26 -9.85 -13.76 15.97
CA THR A 26 -10.84 -13.31 16.94
C THR A 26 -10.19 -12.68 18.17
N GLN A 27 -9.17 -13.32 18.73
CA GLN A 27 -8.49 -12.90 19.96
C GLN A 27 -7.47 -11.78 19.75
N PHE A 28 -6.86 -11.70 18.56
CA PHE A 28 -5.85 -10.69 18.25
C PHE A 28 -6.45 -9.30 18.36
N GLN A 29 -5.93 -8.50 19.27
CA GLN A 29 -6.28 -7.10 19.44
C GLN A 29 -5.09 -6.27 18.98
N PRO A 30 -5.23 -5.44 17.94
CA PRO A 30 -4.18 -4.51 17.57
C PRO A 30 -4.00 -3.48 18.68
N LEU A 31 -2.82 -2.91 18.77
CA LEU A 31 -2.46 -1.95 19.80
C LEU A 31 -3.23 -0.64 19.77
N ARG A 32 -4.02 -0.40 18.76
CA ARG A 32 -4.96 0.72 18.72
C ARG A 32 -6.24 0.30 19.41
N ASN A 33 -6.39 0.64 20.70
CA ASN A 33 -7.68 0.58 21.41
C ASN A 33 -8.59 1.66 20.82
N MET A 34 -9.47 1.24 19.92
CA MET A 34 -10.38 2.17 19.25
C MET A 34 -11.81 1.72 19.52
N SER A 35 -12.39 2.28 20.58
CA SER A 35 -13.84 2.29 20.72
C SER A 35 -14.40 3.23 19.65
N PHE A 36 -15.42 2.78 18.92
CA PHE A 36 -16.18 3.62 17.99
C PHE A 36 -17.08 4.65 18.67
N GLU A 37 -17.01 4.76 19.99
CA GLU A 37 -17.72 5.78 20.73
C GLU A 37 -16.93 7.09 20.67
N LEU A 38 -17.54 8.12 20.10
CA LEU A 38 -17.01 9.46 20.16
C LEU A 38 -16.82 9.84 21.63
N LYS A 39 -15.59 10.12 21.99
CA LYS A 39 -15.30 10.68 23.30
C LYS A 39 -15.70 12.16 23.33
N PRO A 40 -16.09 12.70 24.51
CA PRO A 40 -16.30 14.13 24.63
C PRO A 40 -15.10 14.91 24.10
N ASP A 41 -15.36 16.02 23.42
CA ASP A 41 -14.34 16.94 22.92
C ASP A 41 -13.53 16.43 21.72
N THR A 42 -14.12 15.53 20.93
CA THR A 42 -13.48 15.00 19.72
C THR A 42 -13.40 16.03 18.59
N ILE A 43 -12.26 16.09 17.92
CA ILE A 43 -12.07 16.85 16.68
C ILE A 43 -12.26 15.90 15.49
N ILE A 44 -13.14 16.28 14.56
CA ILE A 44 -13.42 15.54 13.34
C ILE A 44 -12.67 16.19 12.16
N PHE A 45 -11.91 15.42 11.42
CA PHE A 45 -11.29 15.84 10.17
C PHE A 45 -12.04 15.26 8.98
N CYS A 46 -12.38 16.09 8.01
CA CYS A 46 -12.98 15.62 6.74
C CYS A 46 -12.57 16.51 5.55
N ASP A 47 -12.80 16.01 4.34
CA ASP A 47 -12.71 16.84 3.13
C ASP A 47 -13.99 17.69 2.97
N SER A 48 -13.87 18.85 2.35
CA SER A 48 -15.01 19.75 2.09
C SER A 48 -16.11 19.09 1.25
N LYS A 49 -15.75 18.14 0.39
CA LYS A 49 -16.70 17.37 -0.44
C LYS A 49 -17.55 16.41 0.42
N ASP A 50 -17.01 15.98 1.56
CA ASP A 50 -17.61 14.98 2.43
C ASP A 50 -18.32 15.60 3.64
N LEU A 51 -18.23 16.92 3.82
CA LEU A 51 -18.74 17.62 4.99
C LEU A 51 -20.23 17.34 5.28
N ASN A 52 -21.09 17.44 4.26
CA ASN A 52 -22.53 17.19 4.46
C ASN A 52 -22.79 15.73 4.85
N THR A 53 -22.04 14.80 4.31
CA THR A 53 -22.14 13.38 4.66
C THR A 53 -21.65 13.13 6.08
N ALA A 54 -20.59 13.81 6.51
CA ALA A 54 -20.08 13.74 7.88
C ALA A 54 -21.09 14.33 8.88
N LEU A 55 -21.66 15.48 8.59
CA LEU A 55 -22.68 16.10 9.46
C LEU A 55 -23.91 15.21 9.64
N GLU A 56 -24.38 14.56 8.58
CA GLU A 56 -25.51 13.61 8.71
C GLU A 56 -25.12 12.33 9.44
N PHE A 57 -23.89 11.84 9.28
CA PHE A 57 -23.38 10.66 9.98
C PHE A 57 -23.32 10.86 11.50
N TYR A 58 -22.86 12.03 11.95
CA TYR A 58 -22.74 12.36 13.38
C TYR A 58 -23.96 13.02 13.99
N LYS A 59 -25.07 13.06 13.27
CA LYS A 59 -26.33 13.64 13.76
C LYS A 59 -26.79 12.93 15.06
N GLY A 60 -27.01 13.75 16.08
CA GLY A 60 -27.35 13.28 17.44
C GLY A 60 -26.14 13.03 18.35
N GLN A 61 -24.91 13.13 17.83
CA GLN A 61 -23.66 12.99 18.60
C GLN A 61 -22.88 14.33 18.70
N GLU A 62 -23.47 15.43 18.27
CA GLU A 62 -22.83 16.74 18.17
C GLU A 62 -22.27 17.23 19.52
N HIS A 63 -22.87 16.80 20.61
CA HIS A 63 -22.41 17.13 21.97
C HIS A 63 -21.02 16.54 22.33
N CYS A 64 -20.57 15.54 21.59
CA CYS A 64 -19.24 14.96 21.72
C CYS A 64 -18.19 15.64 20.82
N ILE A 65 -18.62 16.53 19.92
CA ILE A 65 -17.75 17.09 18.88
C ILE A 65 -17.36 18.52 19.25
N ARG A 66 -16.06 18.77 19.42
CA ARG A 66 -15.52 20.12 19.59
C ARG A 66 -15.62 20.93 18.30
N ALA A 67 -15.15 20.38 17.19
CA ALA A 67 -15.16 21.01 15.89
C ALA A 67 -14.97 20.03 14.75
N PHE A 68 -15.45 20.41 13.57
CA PHE A 68 -15.02 19.86 12.28
C PHE A 68 -13.91 20.74 11.71
N HIS A 69 -12.73 20.17 11.46
CA HIS A 69 -11.65 20.80 10.71
C HIS A 69 -11.67 20.27 9.28
N VAL A 70 -12.01 21.13 8.32
CA VAL A 70 -12.37 20.73 6.97
C VAL A 70 -11.30 21.11 5.98
N LEU A 71 -10.71 20.12 5.31
CA LEU A 71 -9.73 20.31 4.25
C LEU A 71 -10.42 20.88 3.00
N GLY A 72 -9.83 21.92 2.41
CA GLY A 72 -10.39 22.60 1.26
C GLY A 72 -11.45 23.67 1.58
N LEU A 73 -11.82 23.85 2.85
CA LEU A 73 -12.64 24.95 3.30
C LEU A 73 -11.79 26.22 3.45
N LYS A 74 -12.31 27.38 3.00
CA LYS A 74 -11.59 28.67 3.07
C LYS A 74 -12.00 29.51 4.27
N GLU A 75 -13.25 29.42 4.69
CA GLU A 75 -13.83 30.24 5.76
C GLU A 75 -14.72 29.39 6.68
N GLU A 76 -14.92 29.84 7.90
CA GLU A 76 -15.78 29.17 8.88
C GLU A 76 -17.25 29.13 8.39
N ILE A 77 -17.88 27.96 8.53
CA ILE A 77 -19.30 27.78 8.22
C ILE A 77 -20.10 27.91 9.52
N LYS A 78 -21.06 28.82 9.55
CA LYS A 78 -22.00 28.94 10.67
C LYS A 78 -22.94 27.74 10.69
N ASN A 79 -22.82 26.92 11.71
CA ASN A 79 -23.72 25.81 12.02
C ASN A 79 -24.20 25.96 13.49
N LYS A 80 -25.49 25.64 13.74
CA LYS A 80 -26.09 25.82 15.07
C LYS A 80 -25.60 24.84 16.12
N ASN A 81 -25.16 23.67 15.68
CA ASN A 81 -24.92 22.54 16.57
C ASN A 81 -23.42 22.23 16.74
N VAL A 82 -22.58 22.55 15.76
CA VAL A 82 -21.16 22.25 15.78
C VAL A 82 -20.34 23.35 15.14
N LYS A 83 -19.10 23.52 15.59
CA LYS A 83 -18.14 24.43 14.99
C LYS A 83 -17.55 23.79 13.72
N ILE A 84 -17.55 24.49 12.58
CA ILE A 84 -17.00 24.05 11.29
C ILE A 84 -16.00 25.06 10.81
N VAL A 85 -14.73 24.71 10.80
CA VAL A 85 -13.62 25.62 10.52
C VAL A 85 -12.69 25.06 9.45
N PRO A 86 -11.92 25.92 8.75
CA PRO A 86 -10.89 25.47 7.83
C PRO A 86 -9.85 24.59 8.54
N PHE A 87 -9.35 23.57 7.86
CA PHE A 87 -8.26 22.74 8.37
C PHE A 87 -7.01 23.58 8.73
N THR A 88 -6.76 24.66 8.04
CA THR A 88 -5.62 25.59 8.28
C THR A 88 -5.66 26.29 9.65
N THR A 89 -6.81 26.28 10.32
CA THR A 89 -6.96 26.84 11.68
C THR A 89 -6.63 25.86 12.79
N PHE A 90 -6.32 24.61 12.42
CA PHE A 90 -5.97 23.58 13.40
C PHE A 90 -4.63 23.87 14.06
N THR A 91 -4.62 23.85 15.39
CA THR A 91 -3.42 23.87 16.21
C THR A 91 -3.35 22.57 17.00
N LYS A 92 -2.15 21.98 17.13
CA LYS A 92 -1.96 20.72 17.85
C LYS A 92 -2.38 20.89 19.31
N GLU A 93 -3.46 20.24 19.68
CA GLU A 93 -3.95 20.13 21.07
C GLU A 93 -3.98 18.65 21.45
N ASP A 94 -3.93 18.34 22.75
CA ASP A 94 -3.93 16.96 23.28
C ASP A 94 -5.31 16.26 23.20
N ASN A 95 -6.02 16.44 22.10
CA ASN A 95 -7.37 15.95 21.94
C ASN A 95 -7.42 14.71 21.02
N ILE A 96 -8.52 13.97 21.17
CA ILE A 96 -8.81 12.81 20.34
C ILE A 96 -9.21 13.29 18.95
N HIS A 97 -8.51 12.79 17.96
CA HIS A 97 -8.75 13.10 16.56
C HIS A 97 -9.45 11.94 15.87
N CYS A 98 -10.50 12.24 15.14
CA CYS A 98 -11.23 11.27 14.34
C CYS A 98 -11.25 11.70 12.87
N PHE A 99 -11.01 10.77 11.97
CA PHE A 99 -11.19 10.96 10.54
C PHE A 99 -12.52 10.43 10.08
N PHE A 100 -13.29 11.26 9.43
CA PHE A 100 -14.47 10.82 8.71
C PHE A 100 -14.17 10.59 7.23
N LEU A 101 -14.48 9.41 6.75
CA LEU A 101 -14.41 9.03 5.36
C LEU A 101 -15.76 8.45 4.93
N PRO A 102 -16.40 8.98 3.88
CA PRO A 102 -17.66 8.42 3.40
C PRO A 102 -17.48 7.06 2.75
N ASP A 103 -16.29 6.78 2.22
CA ASP A 103 -15.95 5.55 1.51
C ASP A 103 -14.45 5.23 1.66
N LEU A 104 -14.15 3.98 2.02
CA LEU A 104 -12.78 3.45 2.15
C LEU A 104 -12.28 2.84 0.84
N ARG A 105 -12.37 3.55 -0.27
CA ARG A 105 -11.69 3.10 -1.49
C ARG A 105 -10.18 3.29 -1.37
N PRO A 106 -9.34 2.38 -1.94
CA PRO A 106 -7.89 2.51 -1.93
C PRO A 106 -7.38 3.84 -2.48
N ALA A 107 -8.10 4.41 -3.43
CA ALA A 107 -7.80 5.67 -4.11
C ALA A 107 -8.56 6.88 -3.52
N CYS A 108 -8.97 6.87 -2.26
CA CYS A 108 -9.62 8.04 -1.66
C CYS A 108 -8.63 9.20 -1.54
N THR A 109 -8.61 10.06 -2.55
CA THR A 109 -7.75 11.25 -2.62
C THR A 109 -7.94 12.15 -1.39
N ALA A 110 -9.17 12.24 -0.89
CA ALA A 110 -9.50 13.01 0.31
C ALA A 110 -8.71 12.50 1.52
N TYR A 111 -8.69 11.18 1.71
CA TYR A 111 -7.96 10.58 2.81
C TYR A 111 -6.43 10.75 2.68
N ARG A 112 -5.90 10.50 1.49
CA ARG A 112 -4.48 10.74 1.21
C ARG A 112 -4.07 12.17 1.54
N ASN A 113 -4.86 13.15 1.12
CA ASN A 113 -4.58 14.56 1.39
C ASN A 113 -4.66 14.90 2.88
N LEU A 114 -5.66 14.37 3.59
CA LEU A 114 -5.80 14.56 5.03
C LEU A 114 -4.65 13.92 5.81
N SER A 115 -4.27 12.69 5.49
CA SER A 115 -3.18 12.01 6.17
C SER A 115 -1.83 12.70 5.95
N ILE A 116 -1.56 13.21 4.74
CA ILE A 116 -0.37 14.01 4.46
C ILE A 116 -0.40 15.32 5.27
N ALA A 117 -1.56 15.97 5.35
CA ALA A 117 -1.71 17.21 6.11
C ALA A 117 -1.45 16.98 7.61
N LEU A 118 -1.95 15.87 8.17
CA LEU A 118 -1.74 15.55 9.59
C LEU A 118 -0.32 15.06 9.90
N SER A 119 0.30 14.32 8.99
CA SER A 119 1.72 13.96 9.11
C SER A 119 2.61 15.19 9.21
N LYS A 120 2.31 16.25 8.44
CA LYS A 120 3.01 17.54 8.53
C LYS A 120 2.83 18.24 9.88
N LEU A 121 1.77 17.93 10.61
CA LEU A 121 1.49 18.45 11.96
C LEU A 121 1.97 17.51 13.06
N ASN A 122 2.69 16.44 12.73
CA ASN A 122 3.14 15.40 13.67
C ASN A 122 1.99 14.73 14.45
N ILE A 123 0.80 14.63 13.86
CA ILE A 123 -0.33 13.90 14.42
C ILE A 123 -0.26 12.48 13.92
N GLN A 124 0.04 11.54 14.82
CA GLN A 124 0.19 10.11 14.50
C GLN A 124 -0.96 9.26 15.06
N GLU A 125 -1.68 9.75 16.06
CA GLU A 125 -2.77 9.03 16.70
C GLU A 125 -4.11 9.64 16.31
N TYR A 126 -4.91 8.89 15.55
CA TYR A 126 -6.26 9.25 15.15
C TYR A 126 -7.10 8.00 14.89
N THR A 127 -8.41 8.13 15.06
CA THR A 127 -9.36 7.11 14.66
C THR A 127 -9.86 7.36 13.24
N ILE A 128 -10.22 6.29 12.54
CA ILE A 128 -10.86 6.37 11.22
C ILE A 128 -12.27 5.83 11.34
N GLU A 129 -13.24 6.70 11.11
CA GLU A 129 -14.64 6.29 10.97
C GLU A 129 -15.04 6.34 9.51
N ALA A 130 -15.56 5.24 9.01
CA ALA A 130 -16.08 5.16 7.66
C ALA A 130 -17.56 4.80 7.69
N LYS A 131 -18.37 5.58 6.98
CA LYS A 131 -19.82 5.32 6.81
C LYS A 131 -20.10 3.97 6.15
N SER A 132 -19.23 3.54 5.27
CA SER A 132 -19.25 2.21 4.68
C SER A 132 -17.83 1.75 4.40
N ALA A 133 -17.42 0.63 4.98
CA ALA A 133 -16.42 -0.18 4.31
C ALA A 133 -17.04 -0.51 2.95
N SER A 134 -16.43 -0.05 1.86
CA SER A 134 -17.10 -0.12 0.57
C SER A 134 -17.62 -1.53 0.32
N LYS A 135 -18.79 -1.65 -0.33
CA LYS A 135 -19.35 -2.95 -0.75
C LYS A 135 -18.30 -3.80 -1.50
N PHE A 136 -17.32 -3.13 -2.11
CA PHE A 136 -16.19 -3.73 -2.81
C PHE A 136 -15.26 -4.50 -1.86
N TYR A 137 -14.82 -3.91 -0.72
CA TYR A 137 -14.00 -4.62 0.26
C TYR A 137 -14.76 -5.72 0.97
N ARG A 138 -16.02 -5.48 1.39
CA ARG A 138 -16.85 -6.52 2.00
C ARG A 138 -17.03 -7.73 1.09
N ARG A 139 -17.36 -7.50 -0.19
CA ARG A 139 -17.68 -8.58 -1.13
C ARG A 139 -16.43 -9.36 -1.55
N ASN A 140 -15.32 -8.67 -1.81
CA ASN A 140 -14.13 -9.31 -2.35
C ASN A 140 -13.20 -9.86 -1.26
N SER A 141 -12.94 -9.12 -0.18
CA SER A 141 -12.05 -9.59 0.89
C SER A 141 -12.62 -10.79 1.64
N PHE A 142 -13.93 -10.78 1.95
CA PHE A 142 -14.57 -11.89 2.66
C PHE A 142 -14.61 -13.18 1.85
N ILE A 143 -14.95 -13.10 0.56
CA ILE A 143 -15.04 -14.27 -0.33
C ILE A 143 -13.64 -14.85 -0.58
N PHE A 144 -12.65 -14.02 -0.88
CA PHE A 144 -11.30 -14.50 -1.19
C PHE A 144 -10.61 -15.10 0.02
N ILE A 145 -10.68 -14.48 1.19
CA ILE A 145 -10.02 -15.00 2.39
C ILE A 145 -10.61 -16.35 2.78
N ASN A 146 -11.94 -16.53 2.74
CA ASN A 146 -12.57 -17.80 3.08
C ASN A 146 -12.24 -18.94 2.09
N ASN A 147 -12.09 -18.63 0.79
CA ASN A 147 -11.75 -19.63 -0.23
C ASN A 147 -10.25 -19.92 -0.30
N MET A 148 -9.40 -19.07 0.28
CA MET A 148 -7.93 -19.17 0.24
C MET A 148 -7.32 -19.16 1.64
N LEU A 149 -8.08 -19.60 2.64
CA LEU A 149 -7.67 -19.54 4.03
C LEU A 149 -6.36 -20.29 4.27
N GLN A 150 -6.22 -21.49 3.72
CA GLN A 150 -4.97 -22.27 3.85
C GLN A 150 -3.79 -21.54 3.21
N THR A 151 -3.97 -20.93 2.04
CA THR A 151 -2.90 -20.14 1.39
C THR A 151 -2.50 -18.93 2.26
N ALA A 152 -3.46 -18.27 2.90
CA ALA A 152 -3.18 -17.16 3.79
C ALA A 152 -2.40 -17.61 5.04
N ILE A 153 -2.72 -18.79 5.59
CA ILE A 153 -1.97 -19.45 6.67
C ILE A 153 -0.55 -19.76 6.22
N ASP A 154 -0.39 -20.40 5.06
CA ASP A 154 0.93 -20.74 4.51
C ASP A 154 1.80 -19.50 4.29
N ASN A 155 1.19 -18.39 3.81
CA ASN A 155 1.90 -17.12 3.64
C ASN A 155 2.34 -16.53 4.99
N TYR A 156 1.47 -16.58 6.02
CA TYR A 156 1.83 -16.16 7.38
C TYR A 156 3.01 -16.98 7.92
N ASN A 157 2.95 -18.31 7.77
CA ASN A 157 3.96 -19.22 8.26
C ASN A 157 5.32 -19.06 7.56
N ALA A 158 5.32 -18.52 6.34
CA ALA A 158 6.54 -18.23 5.59
C ALA A 158 7.22 -16.91 5.98
N LEU A 159 6.61 -16.09 6.84
CA LEU A 159 7.21 -14.82 7.28
C LEU A 159 8.29 -15.06 8.34
N GLU A 160 9.42 -14.36 8.21
CA GLU A 160 10.61 -14.59 9.03
C GLU A 160 10.54 -13.96 10.42
N ASP A 161 9.90 -12.81 10.57
CA ASP A 161 9.91 -12.06 11.83
C ASP A 161 8.53 -11.70 12.37
N ASN A 162 8.48 -11.40 13.65
CA ASN A 162 7.25 -11.10 14.36
C ASN A 162 6.60 -9.78 13.92
N LEU A 163 7.37 -8.81 13.44
CA LEU A 163 6.81 -7.57 12.90
C LEU A 163 6.06 -7.83 11.60
N SER A 164 6.62 -8.66 10.73
CA SER A 164 5.97 -9.09 9.48
C SER A 164 4.71 -9.92 9.75
N ARG A 165 4.77 -10.87 10.70
CA ARG A 165 3.61 -11.65 11.15
C ARG A 165 2.50 -10.77 11.72
N TYR A 166 2.88 -9.83 12.59
CA TYR A 166 1.95 -8.84 13.14
C TYR A 166 1.30 -8.00 12.05
N THR A 167 2.10 -7.51 11.11
CA THR A 167 1.62 -6.68 9.99
C THR A 167 0.65 -7.46 9.11
N TYR A 168 1.01 -8.67 8.71
CA TYR A 168 0.17 -9.54 7.89
C TYR A 168 -1.15 -9.88 8.59
N LEU A 169 -1.10 -10.30 9.85
CA LEU A 169 -2.28 -10.66 10.64
C LEU A 169 -3.20 -9.46 10.87
N SER A 170 -2.65 -8.29 11.16
CA SER A 170 -3.40 -7.05 11.33
C SER A 170 -4.12 -6.65 10.05
N LEU A 171 -3.45 -6.73 8.91
CA LEU A 171 -4.04 -6.46 7.60
C LEU A 171 -5.09 -7.53 7.24
N TRP A 172 -4.85 -8.78 7.57
CA TRP A 172 -5.83 -9.86 7.37
C TRP A 172 -7.09 -9.58 8.19
N LYS A 173 -6.94 -9.28 9.49
CA LYS A 173 -8.07 -8.91 10.37
C LYS A 173 -8.79 -7.65 9.89
N SER A 174 -8.04 -6.64 9.47
CA SER A 174 -8.60 -5.41 8.91
C SER A 174 -9.49 -5.69 7.69
N ARG A 175 -9.03 -6.52 6.77
CA ARG A 175 -9.80 -6.92 5.58
C ARG A 175 -11.00 -7.79 5.92
N HIS A 176 -10.84 -8.73 6.85
CA HIS A 176 -11.92 -9.62 7.29
C HIS A 176 -13.06 -8.85 7.95
N LEU A 177 -12.75 -7.91 8.83
CA LEU A 177 -13.73 -7.08 9.53
C LEU A 177 -14.13 -5.82 8.76
N CYS A 178 -13.48 -5.53 7.62
CA CYS A 178 -13.59 -4.26 6.92
C CYS A 178 -13.37 -3.05 7.85
N ASN A 179 -12.41 -3.17 8.76
CA ASN A 179 -12.12 -2.16 9.77
C ASN A 179 -10.67 -1.64 9.63
N PRO A 180 -10.47 -0.39 9.15
CA PRO A 180 -9.14 0.19 8.94
C PRO A 180 -8.36 0.42 10.24
N ASN A 181 -9.02 0.38 11.40
CA ASN A 181 -8.38 0.58 12.68
C ASN A 181 -7.39 -0.54 13.05
N TYR A 182 -7.43 -1.65 12.32
CA TYR A 182 -6.46 -2.74 12.43
C TYR A 182 -5.24 -2.57 11.50
N ILE A 183 -5.19 -1.51 10.70
CA ILE A 183 -4.07 -1.28 9.79
C ILE A 183 -2.84 -0.84 10.57
N PRO A 184 -1.74 -1.62 10.55
CA PRO A 184 -0.48 -1.26 11.20
C PRO A 184 0.34 -0.33 10.31
N ILE A 185 1.35 0.33 10.88
CA ILE A 185 2.39 1.03 10.11
C ILE A 185 3.73 0.56 10.65
N VAL A 186 4.60 0.10 9.75
CA VAL A 186 5.95 -0.33 10.11
C VAL A 186 6.90 0.87 10.29
N PRO A 187 7.97 0.76 11.13
CA PRO A 187 8.83 1.86 11.50
C PRO A 187 9.96 2.16 10.48
N TYR A 188 9.86 1.66 9.25
CA TYR A 188 10.84 1.89 8.19
C TYR A 188 10.16 2.41 6.92
N ASP A 189 10.94 3.08 6.08
CA ASP A 189 10.43 3.68 4.84
C ASP A 189 9.98 2.60 3.84
N GLN A 190 8.98 2.92 3.03
CA GLN A 190 8.50 2.05 1.95
C GLN A 190 9.64 1.71 1.00
N TYR A 191 9.75 0.43 0.62
CA TYR A 191 10.82 -0.20 -0.18
C TYR A 191 12.18 -0.31 0.54
N TRP A 192 12.30 0.11 1.81
CA TRP A 192 13.54 0.12 2.59
C TRP A 192 13.48 -0.82 3.79
N HIS A 193 13.01 -2.06 3.55
CA HIS A 193 13.07 -3.07 4.61
C HIS A 193 14.54 -3.34 5.02
N PRO A 194 14.87 -3.39 6.32
CA PRO A 194 16.27 -3.47 6.79
C PRO A 194 17.09 -4.63 6.19
N LEU A 195 16.43 -5.76 5.86
CA LEU A 195 17.11 -6.96 5.35
C LEU A 195 16.91 -7.20 3.85
N ALA A 196 15.93 -6.55 3.21
CA ALA A 196 15.51 -6.85 1.83
C ALA A 196 15.41 -5.60 0.94
N SER A 197 16.17 -4.56 1.23
CA SER A 197 16.27 -3.35 0.39
C SER A 197 17.41 -3.43 -0.62
N ALA A 198 17.42 -2.47 -1.56
CA ALA A 198 18.54 -2.25 -2.46
C ALA A 198 19.81 -1.81 -1.69
N LYS A 199 20.98 -2.09 -2.26
CA LYS A 199 22.29 -1.76 -1.69
C LYS A 199 23.13 -0.95 -2.66
N GLU A 200 24.21 -0.33 -2.17
CA GLU A 200 25.20 0.31 -3.06
C GLU A 200 25.74 -0.72 -4.07
N ASN A 201 25.87 -0.30 -5.30
CA ASN A 201 26.27 -1.03 -6.50
C ASN A 201 25.23 -2.06 -7.04
N ASP A 202 24.01 -2.06 -6.53
CA ASP A 202 22.94 -2.86 -7.09
C ASP A 202 22.45 -2.32 -8.43
N LEU A 203 22.09 -3.23 -9.35
CA LEU A 203 21.23 -2.93 -10.48
C LEU A 203 19.77 -3.09 -10.04
N VAL A 204 19.05 -1.96 -10.05
CA VAL A 204 17.65 -1.86 -9.64
C VAL A 204 16.74 -1.92 -10.87
N CYS A 205 15.81 -2.87 -10.89
CA CYS A 205 14.66 -2.87 -11.79
C CYS A 205 13.47 -2.23 -11.07
N GLU A 206 13.03 -1.06 -11.50
CA GLU A 206 11.90 -0.36 -10.95
C GLU A 206 10.70 -0.40 -11.90
N GLY A 207 9.60 -1.02 -11.49
CA GLY A 207 8.30 -0.89 -12.13
C GLY A 207 7.47 0.21 -11.47
N GLY A 208 6.92 1.15 -12.27
CA GLY A 208 6.06 2.23 -11.80
C GLY A 208 6.82 3.31 -11.02
N PRO A 209 7.76 4.04 -11.64
CA PRO A 209 8.40 5.22 -11.07
C PRO A 209 7.45 6.42 -10.97
N ALA A 210 6.31 6.39 -11.66
CA ALA A 210 5.36 7.49 -11.78
C ALA A 210 6.08 8.81 -12.19
N ASN A 211 6.16 9.77 -11.29
CA ASN A 211 6.85 11.06 -11.53
C ASN A 211 8.37 11.02 -11.22
N GLY A 212 8.95 9.87 -10.95
CA GLY A 212 10.39 9.68 -10.71
C GLY A 212 10.88 10.00 -9.29
N ILE A 213 10.00 10.32 -8.35
CA ILE A 213 10.40 10.68 -6.97
C ILE A 213 11.00 9.46 -6.26
N THR A 214 10.39 8.28 -6.38
CA THR A 214 10.90 7.03 -5.81
C THR A 214 12.26 6.66 -6.41
N THR A 215 12.42 6.84 -7.74
CA THR A 215 13.68 6.59 -8.45
C THR A 215 14.82 7.43 -7.89
N ILE A 216 14.57 8.74 -7.69
CA ILE A 216 15.57 9.64 -7.07
C ILE A 216 15.84 9.26 -5.62
N ASP A 217 14.83 8.81 -4.87
CA ASP A 217 15.03 8.36 -3.48
C ASP A 217 16.01 7.19 -3.41
N PHE A 218 15.92 6.22 -4.34
CA PHE A 218 16.95 5.17 -4.47
C PHE A 218 18.33 5.76 -4.71
N CYS A 219 18.49 6.65 -5.69
CA CYS A 219 19.78 7.28 -5.96
C CYS A 219 20.35 8.00 -4.74
N LYS A 220 19.53 8.79 -4.05
CA LYS A 220 19.96 9.54 -2.87
C LYS A 220 20.41 8.64 -1.72
N LYS A 221 19.59 7.65 -1.36
CA LYS A 221 19.86 6.73 -0.26
C LYS A 221 21.05 5.82 -0.55
N LEU A 222 21.27 5.47 -1.81
CA LEU A 222 22.42 4.69 -2.29
C LEU A 222 23.62 5.57 -2.71
N ARG A 223 23.59 6.86 -2.42
CA ARG A 223 24.70 7.82 -2.70
C ARG A 223 25.10 7.86 -4.17
N ASN A 224 24.14 7.71 -5.08
CA ASN A 224 24.32 7.56 -6.52
C ASN A 224 25.22 6.36 -6.95
N LYS A 225 25.37 5.37 -6.08
CA LYS A 225 26.10 4.13 -6.36
C LYS A 225 25.10 3.00 -6.61
N CYS A 226 24.34 3.12 -7.67
CA CYS A 226 23.41 2.11 -8.17
C CYS A 226 23.12 2.44 -9.63
N ASP A 227 22.71 1.45 -10.40
CA ASP A 227 22.12 1.65 -11.71
C ASP A 227 20.62 1.35 -11.63
N ILE A 228 19.78 2.19 -12.23
CA ILE A 228 18.33 2.02 -12.17
C ILE A 228 17.77 1.94 -13.58
N ILE A 229 17.06 0.85 -13.86
CA ILE A 229 16.23 0.69 -15.05
C ILE A 229 14.77 0.78 -14.61
N ALA A 230 14.11 1.88 -14.96
CA ALA A 230 12.75 2.17 -14.52
C ALA A 230 11.76 2.13 -15.69
N PHE A 231 10.65 1.43 -15.51
CA PHE A 231 9.63 1.18 -16.52
C PHE A 231 8.36 1.95 -16.23
N GLU A 232 7.98 2.88 -17.12
CA GLU A 232 6.77 3.70 -17.02
C GLU A 232 6.04 3.73 -18.37
N PRO A 233 4.87 3.11 -18.48
CA PRO A 233 4.14 3.05 -19.73
C PRO A 233 3.32 4.31 -20.04
N ASP A 234 2.89 5.06 -19.03
CA ASP A 234 2.09 6.25 -19.22
C ASP A 234 2.95 7.41 -19.74
N PRO A 235 2.63 8.01 -20.92
CA PRO A 235 3.46 9.06 -21.51
C PRO A 235 3.57 10.32 -20.64
N VAL A 236 2.54 10.63 -19.85
CA VAL A 236 2.54 11.81 -18.98
C VAL A 236 3.46 11.56 -17.79
N TYR A 237 3.32 10.42 -17.13
CA TYR A 237 4.20 10.03 -16.03
C TYR A 237 5.64 9.83 -16.50
N TYR A 238 5.84 9.19 -17.65
CA TYR A 238 7.18 9.06 -18.26
C TYR A 238 7.85 10.42 -18.48
N THR A 239 7.12 11.39 -19.05
CA THR A 239 7.66 12.74 -19.29
C THR A 239 8.01 13.43 -17.97
N ASN A 240 7.16 13.29 -16.95
CA ASN A 240 7.40 13.85 -15.63
C ASN A 240 8.62 13.19 -14.97
N ALA A 241 8.73 11.86 -15.04
CA ALA A 241 9.88 11.13 -14.53
C ALA A 241 11.17 11.52 -15.24
N ALA A 242 11.14 11.67 -16.58
CA ALA A 242 12.30 12.10 -17.35
C ALA A 242 12.78 13.50 -16.94
N ALA A 243 11.84 14.44 -16.71
CA ALA A 243 12.18 15.77 -16.22
C ALA A 243 12.77 15.74 -14.80
N THR A 244 12.22 14.89 -13.94
CA THR A 244 12.64 14.73 -12.54
C THR A 244 14.03 14.08 -12.45
N CYS A 245 14.30 13.06 -13.26
CA CYS A 245 15.54 12.26 -13.23
C CYS A 245 16.67 12.80 -14.13
N LYS A 246 16.47 13.91 -14.84
CA LYS A 246 17.38 14.42 -15.90
C LYS A 246 18.85 14.57 -15.49
N ASP A 247 19.10 14.86 -14.21
CA ASP A 247 20.44 15.12 -13.68
C ASP A 247 21.15 13.83 -13.20
N TYR A 248 20.51 12.66 -13.32
CA TYR A 248 21.03 11.37 -12.86
C TYR A 248 21.45 10.50 -14.04
N GLN A 249 22.76 10.31 -14.26
CA GLN A 249 23.31 9.55 -15.37
C GLN A 249 23.14 8.03 -15.22
N ASN A 250 22.89 7.56 -14.02
CA ASN A 250 22.72 6.17 -13.66
C ASN A 250 21.24 5.71 -13.67
N ILE A 251 20.32 6.55 -14.18
CA ILE A 251 18.92 6.22 -14.37
C ILE A 251 18.61 6.08 -15.86
N ARG A 252 18.00 4.96 -16.23
CA ARG A 252 17.46 4.72 -17.55
C ARG A 252 15.97 4.49 -17.49
N LEU A 253 15.18 5.43 -18.02
CA LEU A 253 13.73 5.31 -18.14
C LEU A 253 13.35 4.59 -19.43
N ILE A 254 12.41 3.66 -19.32
CA ILE A 254 11.90 2.84 -20.42
C ILE A 254 10.40 3.09 -20.55
N PRO A 255 9.90 3.58 -21.73
CA PRO A 255 8.47 3.86 -21.94
C PRO A 255 7.70 2.56 -22.23
N LYS A 256 7.73 1.63 -21.29
CA LYS A 256 7.03 0.33 -21.36
C LYS A 256 6.51 -0.06 -19.98
N GLY A 257 5.40 -0.78 -19.95
CA GLY A 257 4.95 -1.48 -18.75
C GLY A 257 5.67 -2.81 -18.57
N LEU A 258 5.69 -3.31 -17.32
CA LEU A 258 6.15 -4.66 -17.01
C LEU A 258 4.97 -5.62 -17.03
N TYR A 259 5.13 -6.77 -17.70
CA TYR A 259 4.09 -7.79 -17.82
C TYR A 259 4.71 -9.20 -18.02
N ASP A 260 3.89 -10.22 -18.32
CA ASP A 260 4.35 -11.61 -18.50
C ASP A 260 4.86 -11.92 -19.92
N PHE A 261 4.78 -10.96 -20.85
CA PHE A 261 5.29 -11.07 -22.23
C PHE A 261 5.72 -9.70 -22.78
N THR A 262 6.41 -9.71 -23.89
CA THR A 262 6.76 -8.50 -24.66
C THR A 262 5.76 -8.29 -25.78
N GLY A 263 5.13 -7.10 -25.83
CA GLY A 263 4.09 -6.80 -26.83
C GLY A 263 3.30 -5.55 -26.49
N THR A 264 2.01 -5.58 -26.81
CA THR A 264 1.08 -4.48 -26.60
C THR A 264 -0.10 -4.92 -25.76
N LEU A 265 -0.50 -4.07 -24.81
CA LEU A 265 -1.72 -4.17 -24.01
C LEU A 265 -2.53 -2.90 -24.11
N TYR A 266 -3.76 -2.93 -23.65
CA TYR A 266 -4.62 -1.76 -23.54
C TYR A 266 -4.96 -1.53 -22.07
N ILE A 267 -4.88 -0.29 -21.62
CA ILE A 267 -5.23 0.12 -20.27
C ILE A 267 -6.61 0.79 -20.32
N ASN A 268 -7.56 0.21 -19.60
CA ASN A 268 -8.89 0.79 -19.46
C ASN A 268 -8.90 1.74 -18.26
N THR A 269 -9.29 2.99 -18.48
CA THR A 269 -9.27 4.06 -17.47
C THR A 269 -10.59 4.22 -16.72
N ASP A 270 -11.61 3.41 -16.98
CA ASP A 270 -12.90 3.45 -16.29
C ASP A 270 -12.76 3.04 -14.81
N ASN A 271 -12.52 4.00 -13.96
CA ASN A 271 -12.48 3.91 -12.48
C ASN A 271 -11.36 3.06 -11.86
N TYR A 272 -10.68 2.21 -12.61
CA TYR A 272 -9.49 1.44 -12.19
C TYR A 272 -8.63 1.15 -13.41
N VAL A 273 -7.33 1.21 -13.27
CA VAL A 273 -6.41 0.72 -14.30
C VAL A 273 -6.66 -0.78 -14.48
N LYS A 274 -7.29 -1.16 -15.56
CA LYS A 274 -7.52 -2.56 -15.92
C LYS A 274 -6.77 -2.87 -17.21
N VAL A 275 -5.81 -3.77 -17.10
CA VAL A 275 -5.06 -4.25 -18.25
C VAL A 275 -5.93 -5.23 -19.06
N VAL A 276 -6.08 -4.98 -20.36
CA VAL A 276 -6.83 -5.84 -21.29
C VAL A 276 -5.99 -6.12 -22.54
N LYS A 277 -6.14 -7.35 -23.08
CA LYS A 277 -5.35 -7.79 -24.25
C LYS A 277 -5.88 -7.23 -25.58
N GLN A 278 -7.08 -6.68 -25.57
CA GLN A 278 -7.71 -6.11 -26.76
C GLN A 278 -8.39 -4.78 -26.39
N LYS A 279 -8.37 -3.84 -27.31
CA LYS A 279 -9.08 -2.57 -27.17
C LYS A 279 -10.59 -2.85 -27.06
N ILE A 280 -11.21 -2.38 -25.96
CA ILE A 280 -12.62 -2.56 -25.68
C ILE A 280 -13.39 -1.27 -25.98
N LYS A 281 -12.77 -0.11 -25.69
CA LYS A 281 -13.34 1.23 -25.92
C LYS A 281 -12.35 2.12 -26.68
N GLU A 282 -12.86 3.20 -27.28
CA GLU A 282 -11.99 4.17 -27.99
C GLU A 282 -10.99 4.85 -27.05
N GLU A 283 -11.40 5.09 -25.81
CA GLU A 283 -10.59 5.75 -24.78
C GLU A 283 -9.52 4.83 -24.16
N ASP A 284 -9.55 3.53 -24.48
CA ASP A 284 -8.53 2.59 -23.97
C ASP A 284 -7.16 2.98 -24.52
N PHE A 285 -6.22 3.16 -23.60
CA PHE A 285 -4.86 3.58 -23.89
C PHE A 285 -4.00 2.39 -24.32
N GLU A 286 -3.34 2.51 -25.48
CA GLU A 286 -2.40 1.51 -25.94
C GLU A 286 -1.07 1.61 -25.20
N CYS A 287 -0.62 0.51 -24.60
CA CYS A 287 0.56 0.44 -23.76
C CYS A 287 1.52 -0.63 -24.30
N SER A 288 2.74 -0.24 -24.64
CA SER A 288 3.82 -1.18 -24.89
C SER A 288 4.28 -1.83 -23.59
N VAL A 289 4.43 -3.15 -23.57
CA VAL A 289 4.92 -3.91 -22.42
C VAL A 289 6.11 -4.77 -22.75
N THR A 290 6.86 -5.17 -21.73
CA THR A 290 7.94 -6.14 -21.82
C THR A 290 7.96 -7.01 -20.59
N SER A 291 8.41 -8.27 -20.73
CA SER A 291 8.75 -9.05 -19.54
C SER A 291 10.13 -8.65 -19.00
N ILE A 292 10.33 -8.87 -17.72
CA ILE A 292 11.65 -8.64 -17.08
C ILE A 292 12.68 -9.60 -17.70
N ASP A 293 12.30 -10.85 -17.92
CA ASP A 293 13.16 -11.84 -18.54
C ASP A 293 13.61 -11.38 -19.93
N ASP A 294 12.67 -11.01 -20.80
CA ASP A 294 13.00 -10.55 -22.16
C ASP A 294 13.90 -9.33 -22.15
N TYR A 295 13.61 -8.35 -21.30
CA TYR A 295 14.38 -7.12 -21.28
C TYR A 295 15.82 -7.34 -20.81
N PHE A 296 16.01 -7.98 -19.66
CA PHE A 296 17.33 -8.08 -19.05
C PHE A 296 18.20 -9.17 -19.68
N LEU A 297 17.60 -10.30 -20.14
CA LEU A 297 18.35 -11.35 -20.81
C LEU A 297 18.78 -10.93 -22.23
N ASN A 298 17.90 -10.31 -23.01
CA ASN A 298 18.23 -9.84 -24.36
C ASN A 298 19.27 -8.71 -24.36
N ALA A 299 19.20 -7.81 -23.37
CA ALA A 299 20.18 -6.74 -23.20
C ALA A 299 21.48 -7.20 -22.53
N LYS A 300 21.59 -8.50 -22.20
CA LYS A 300 22.79 -9.13 -21.61
C LYS A 300 23.28 -8.47 -20.32
N TYR A 301 22.35 -8.04 -19.47
CA TYR A 301 22.71 -7.61 -18.12
C TYR A 301 23.25 -8.80 -17.33
N ASP A 302 24.36 -8.61 -16.64
CA ASP A 302 25.02 -9.68 -15.88
C ASP A 302 24.14 -10.13 -14.72
N LYS A 303 23.48 -9.20 -14.03
CA LYS A 303 22.66 -9.47 -12.87
C LYS A 303 21.64 -8.38 -12.64
N VAL A 304 20.47 -8.74 -12.09
CA VAL A 304 19.51 -7.83 -11.46
C VAL A 304 19.56 -8.07 -9.96
N ASP A 305 19.80 -7.04 -9.17
CA ASP A 305 20.03 -7.16 -7.72
C ASP A 305 18.82 -6.83 -6.88
N PHE A 306 17.97 -5.93 -7.37
CA PHE A 306 16.76 -5.51 -6.67
C PHE A 306 15.62 -5.27 -7.66
N ILE A 307 14.41 -5.71 -7.30
CA ILE A 307 13.20 -5.46 -8.08
C ILE A 307 12.18 -4.77 -7.18
N LYS A 308 11.75 -3.56 -7.55
CA LYS A 308 10.60 -2.86 -6.97
C LYS A 308 9.46 -2.84 -7.97
N MET A 309 8.24 -3.17 -7.53
CA MET A 309 7.03 -3.04 -8.36
C MET A 309 5.93 -2.33 -7.61
N ASP A 310 5.38 -1.30 -8.27
CA ASP A 310 4.19 -0.55 -7.90
C ASP A 310 3.51 -0.15 -9.21
N ILE A 311 2.80 -1.11 -9.83
CA ILE A 311 2.38 -1.09 -11.23
C ILE A 311 0.89 -1.34 -11.41
N GLU A 312 0.11 -0.84 -10.45
CA GLU A 312 -1.35 -0.69 -10.52
C GLU A 312 -2.10 -2.02 -10.80
N GLY A 313 -1.59 -3.14 -10.26
CA GLY A 313 -2.24 -4.46 -10.31
C GLY A 313 -1.71 -5.41 -11.39
N ALA A 314 -0.61 -5.08 -12.06
CA ALA A 314 0.08 -5.96 -12.98
C ALA A 314 1.24 -6.76 -12.32
N GLU A 315 1.43 -6.63 -11.01
CA GLU A 315 2.58 -7.18 -10.27
C GLU A 315 2.72 -8.69 -10.44
N LEU A 316 1.63 -9.44 -10.30
CA LEU A 316 1.68 -10.90 -10.46
C LEU A 316 2.07 -11.30 -11.89
N ASN A 317 1.53 -10.63 -12.91
CA ASN A 317 1.91 -10.88 -14.30
C ASN A 317 3.39 -10.53 -14.54
N ALA A 318 3.85 -9.38 -14.06
CA ALA A 318 5.25 -9.00 -14.19
C ALA A 318 6.20 -9.99 -13.50
N LEU A 319 5.83 -10.52 -12.33
CA LEU A 319 6.58 -11.60 -11.67
C LEU A 319 6.57 -12.90 -12.48
N MET A 320 5.46 -13.23 -13.15
CA MET A 320 5.42 -14.39 -14.07
C MET A 320 6.38 -14.22 -15.25
N GLY A 321 6.59 -12.97 -15.72
CA GLY A 321 7.55 -12.60 -16.74
C GLY A 321 8.97 -12.37 -16.25
N ALA A 322 9.26 -12.67 -14.98
CA ALA A 322 10.57 -12.51 -14.34
C ALA A 322 11.18 -13.83 -13.86
N LYS A 323 10.57 -14.98 -14.19
CA LYS A 323 10.93 -16.28 -13.60
C LYS A 323 12.40 -16.65 -13.80
N GLN A 324 12.97 -16.39 -14.99
CA GLN A 324 14.35 -16.72 -15.27
C GLN A 324 15.31 -15.81 -14.49
N ILE A 325 15.03 -14.50 -14.42
CA ILE A 325 15.79 -13.56 -13.61
C ILE A 325 15.68 -13.89 -12.12
N LEU A 326 14.48 -14.21 -11.63
CA LEU A 326 14.29 -14.64 -10.23
C LEU A 326 15.10 -15.89 -9.90
N GLN A 327 15.16 -16.88 -10.80
CA GLN A 327 15.95 -18.10 -10.61
C GLN A 327 17.46 -17.84 -10.71
N ARG A 328 17.90 -17.06 -11.71
CA ARG A 328 19.31 -16.80 -11.98
C ARG A 328 19.95 -15.91 -10.91
N ASP A 329 19.29 -14.80 -10.61
CA ASP A 329 19.88 -13.67 -9.87
C ASP A 329 19.48 -13.62 -8.41
N LYS A 330 18.29 -14.16 -8.09
CA LYS A 330 17.67 -14.09 -6.77
C LYS A 330 17.70 -12.66 -6.20
N PRO A 331 17.18 -11.67 -6.94
CA PRO A 331 17.20 -10.28 -6.50
C PRO A 331 16.43 -10.12 -5.20
N ASN A 332 16.80 -9.12 -4.39
CA ASN A 332 15.90 -8.65 -3.35
C ASN A 332 14.64 -8.07 -3.96
N LEU A 333 13.49 -8.28 -3.33
CA LEU A 333 12.19 -7.88 -3.85
C LEU A 333 11.48 -6.91 -2.91
N ALA A 334 10.81 -5.92 -3.48
CA ALA A 334 9.84 -5.05 -2.83
C ALA A 334 8.62 -4.89 -3.75
N ILE A 335 7.61 -5.73 -3.55
CA ILE A 335 6.45 -5.84 -4.45
C ILE A 335 5.19 -5.37 -3.74
N CYS A 336 4.49 -4.42 -4.34
CA CYS A 336 3.18 -3.96 -3.87
C CYS A 336 2.14 -5.07 -4.02
N ILE A 337 1.31 -5.27 -2.97
CA ILE A 337 0.31 -6.34 -2.90
C ILE A 337 -1.06 -5.80 -2.49
N TYR A 338 -1.39 -4.57 -2.90
CA TYR A 338 -2.59 -3.87 -2.46
C TYR A 338 -3.53 -3.45 -3.60
N HIS A 339 -3.09 -3.47 -4.84
CA HIS A 339 -3.88 -2.97 -5.97
C HIS A 339 -5.09 -3.85 -6.25
N ASN A 340 -4.93 -5.18 -6.28
CA ASN A 340 -6.06 -6.10 -6.28
C ASN A 340 -6.21 -6.75 -4.90
N CYS A 341 -7.44 -6.97 -4.46
CA CYS A 341 -7.69 -7.60 -3.15
C CYS A 341 -7.04 -8.97 -3.01
N ILE A 342 -6.90 -9.71 -4.14
CA ILE A 342 -6.33 -11.04 -4.17
C ILE A 342 -4.80 -11.03 -4.09
N ASP A 343 -4.14 -9.93 -4.49
CA ASP A 343 -2.68 -9.84 -4.55
C ASP A 343 -2.04 -10.05 -3.18
N PHE A 344 -2.73 -9.65 -2.12
CA PHE A 344 -2.32 -9.91 -0.74
C PHE A 344 -2.07 -11.39 -0.43
N ILE A 345 -2.72 -12.29 -1.16
CA ILE A 345 -2.59 -13.74 -1.00
C ILE A 345 -1.79 -14.36 -2.14
N THR A 346 -2.10 -14.00 -3.39
CA THR A 346 -1.58 -14.69 -4.57
C THR A 346 -0.13 -14.33 -4.90
N ILE A 347 0.31 -13.11 -4.64
CA ILE A 347 1.70 -12.72 -4.89
C ILE A 347 2.67 -13.40 -3.90
N PRO A 348 2.43 -13.37 -2.57
CA PRO A 348 3.27 -14.15 -1.65
C PRO A 348 3.24 -15.66 -1.94
N GLU A 349 2.07 -16.22 -2.30
CA GLU A 349 1.95 -17.62 -2.71
C GLU A 349 2.82 -17.94 -3.92
N PHE A 350 2.76 -17.09 -4.97
CA PHE A 350 3.56 -17.27 -6.17
C PHE A 350 5.05 -17.29 -5.85
N LEU A 351 5.53 -16.30 -5.09
CA LEU A 351 6.94 -16.20 -4.73
C LEU A 351 7.40 -17.37 -3.87
N ARG A 352 6.59 -17.83 -2.92
CA ARG A 352 6.88 -18.99 -2.07
C ARG A 352 6.96 -20.28 -2.88
N LYS A 353 6.04 -20.47 -3.85
CA LYS A 353 6.01 -21.66 -4.73
C LYS A 353 7.17 -21.74 -5.73
N LEU A 354 7.93 -20.67 -5.95
CA LEU A 354 9.15 -20.72 -6.74
C LEU A 354 10.28 -21.50 -6.06
N ASP A 355 10.21 -21.67 -4.75
CA ASP A 355 11.17 -22.44 -3.92
C ASP A 355 12.64 -22.04 -4.16
N LEU A 356 12.89 -20.73 -4.20
CA LEU A 356 14.20 -20.15 -4.49
C LEU A 356 15.02 -19.84 -3.22
N GLY A 357 14.53 -20.23 -2.03
CA GLY A 357 15.17 -19.96 -0.75
C GLY A 357 14.98 -18.53 -0.26
N TYR A 358 13.95 -17.84 -0.72
CA TYR A 358 13.61 -16.51 -0.22
C TYR A 358 13.10 -16.53 1.22
N LYS A 359 13.57 -15.57 2.00
CA LYS A 359 13.03 -15.16 3.29
C LYS A 359 12.03 -14.01 3.06
N PHE A 360 10.85 -14.11 3.65
CA PHE A 360 9.75 -13.18 3.38
C PHE A 360 9.45 -12.26 4.57
N TYR A 361 9.12 -11.01 4.24
CA TYR A 361 8.72 -9.99 5.20
C TYR A 361 7.55 -9.19 4.65
N THR A 362 6.70 -8.64 5.53
CA THR A 362 5.56 -7.82 5.13
C THR A 362 5.65 -6.46 5.81
N GLY A 363 5.54 -5.39 5.03
CA GLY A 363 5.44 -4.03 5.52
C GLY A 363 4.17 -3.34 5.05
N HIS A 364 3.67 -2.42 5.87
CA HIS A 364 2.58 -1.54 5.50
C HIS A 364 2.91 -0.11 5.94
N HIS A 365 2.77 0.85 5.02
CA HIS A 365 3.44 2.14 5.15
C HIS A 365 2.50 3.33 5.29
N ARG A 366 1.18 3.09 5.23
CA ARG A 366 0.19 4.16 5.31
C ARG A 366 -1.06 3.70 6.08
N PRO A 367 -1.78 4.60 6.73
CA PRO A 367 -2.95 4.24 7.52
C PRO A 367 -4.22 3.97 6.70
N TRP A 368 -4.10 3.50 5.46
CA TRP A 368 -5.19 3.06 4.56
C TRP A 368 -4.83 1.74 3.88
N TYR A 369 -5.73 1.16 3.10
CA TYR A 369 -5.53 -0.18 2.50
C TYR A 369 -4.48 -0.25 1.37
N ALA A 370 -3.92 0.86 0.91
CA ALA A 370 -2.80 0.91 -0.01
C ALA A 370 -1.44 0.86 0.72
N GLU A 371 -0.37 0.71 -0.05
CA GLU A 371 1.01 0.74 0.41
C GLU A 371 1.42 -0.47 1.29
N THR A 372 0.82 -1.64 1.01
CA THR A 372 1.30 -2.92 1.54
C THR A 372 2.32 -3.52 0.59
N VAL A 373 3.48 -3.88 1.12
CA VAL A 373 4.60 -4.42 0.36
C VAL A 373 5.01 -5.78 0.93
N ILE A 374 5.14 -6.79 0.06
CA ILE A 374 5.88 -8.01 0.38
C ILE A 374 7.34 -7.80 0.01
N TYR A 375 8.22 -8.10 0.94
CA TYR A 375 9.66 -8.07 0.75
C TYR A 375 10.20 -9.49 0.74
N ALA A 376 11.22 -9.74 -0.09
CA ALA A 376 11.89 -11.03 -0.12
C ALA A 376 13.39 -10.87 -0.31
N THR A 377 14.18 -11.71 0.36
CA THR A 377 15.64 -11.77 0.18
C THR A 377 16.11 -13.22 0.21
N ALA A 378 17.04 -13.54 -0.67
CA ALA A 378 17.76 -14.83 -0.67
C ALA A 378 19.26 -14.61 -0.39
N ARG A 379 19.63 -13.39 0.06
CA ARG A 379 21.01 -12.99 0.37
C ARG A 379 21.33 -13.14 1.85
#